data_ec27aca94c22c7ac0b7b3010ad3a78ef
#
_entry.id   ec27aca94c22c7ac0b7b3010ad3a78ef
#
_cell.length_a   1.000
_cell.length_b   1.000
_cell.length_c   1.000
_cell.angle_alpha   90.00
_cell.angle_beta   90.00
_cell.angle_gamma   90.00
#
_symmetry.space_group_name_H-M   'P 1'
#
loop_
_entity.id
_entity.type
_entity.pdbx_description
1 polymer ?
#
loop_
_entity_poly.entity_id
_entity_poly.type
_entity_poly.pdbx_seq_one_letter_code
_entity_poly.pdbx_strand_id
1 'polypeptide(L)'
;MKAKKWLLFLAFGLVLSVLAACSGDKTKEPAGTKTNDTAEEKVLKFLNPEAIPSMDPSLATDESSFIYLAATMEGLYRLDEKTQPSPGIATSHKVSTDGLTWTFTLREDAKWTNGDPVTAHDFVFAWQRAVDPATKSEYGPYMMSGVIKNAEAINKGEAAADQLGVKAEGDFTLVVELENPTPYFETLTTFGTFFPLNKKFVEEKGNSFATSSENLLANGPYVISNWSSTSDSWELVKNKDYWDAKTVKMDKLTFKVVKDPQTALNLYEEGTVDRMDLTSDLVDQYSTNDDYTISADTFVYFLKFNQTKSEALANKNIRAALSRAFDKDALVGEILNNGSIAANGLIPKDFTPIPGSGEDFRKVSGDLVKYDLKAAKEFWAKGLAEIGTDSVELEFLADDDQTTKNLVQYVANQLSTNLEGLKVTIKQVPKKQRLALDSAMDYQLQLSRWGPDFLDPFTFMNLWTTDSGNNWTGYSSATYDKLVRDTVSTLATDAKARYNNFLEAEKLLFEDAAIAPVYQSSRAQLVSPRIQGVFVNPFGATYEYKWADVNK
;
A
#
# COMPACT_ATOMS: atom_id res chain seq x y z
N MET A 1 -21.79 28.33 -61.92
CA MET A 1 -21.09 29.44 -62.58
C MET A 1 -21.33 30.70 -61.78
N LYS A 2 -20.22 31.44 -61.51
CA LYS A 2 -20.15 32.78 -60.92
C LYS A 2 -20.64 32.95 -59.46
N ALA A 3 -19.69 32.95 -58.54
CA ALA A 3 -19.31 34.03 -57.61
C ALA A 3 -18.28 33.55 -56.59
N LYS A 4 -17.05 33.54 -57.01
CA LYS A 4 -15.84 33.53 -56.14
C LYS A 4 -15.00 34.70 -56.57
N LYS A 5 -14.74 35.60 -55.67
CA LYS A 5 -13.76 36.71 -55.69
C LYS A 5 -14.40 37.93 -55.03
N TRP A 6 -14.22 38.05 -53.70
CA TRP A 6 -14.23 39.31 -52.95
C TRP A 6 -14.13 39.01 -51.45
N LEU A 7 -12.93 38.69 -51.03
CA LEU A 7 -12.56 38.61 -49.59
C LEU A 7 -11.03 38.40 -49.44
N LEU A 8 -10.29 39.32 -50.05
CA LEU A 8 -8.83 39.34 -49.96
C LEU A 8 -8.27 40.77 -50.12
N PHE A 9 -8.79 41.71 -49.33
CA PHE A 9 -8.25 43.09 -49.26
C PHE A 9 -8.73 43.79 -47.97
N LEU A 10 -8.40 43.22 -46.78
CA LEU A 10 -8.64 43.94 -45.50
C LEU A 10 -7.74 43.37 -44.38
N ALA A 11 -6.47 43.13 -44.65
CA ALA A 11 -5.49 42.69 -43.68
C ALA A 11 -4.08 43.30 -43.95
N PHE A 12 -4.03 44.58 -44.40
CA PHE A 12 -2.74 45.26 -44.59
C PHE A 12 -2.83 46.75 -44.26
N GLY A 13 -3.23 47.08 -43.02
CA GLY A 13 -3.41 48.48 -42.66
C GLY A 13 -3.45 48.75 -41.16
N LEU A 14 -2.54 48.12 -40.36
CA LEU A 14 -2.43 48.50 -38.94
C LEU A 14 -1.05 48.11 -38.34
N VAL A 15 0.05 48.44 -39.05
CA VAL A 15 1.39 48.42 -38.51
C VAL A 15 2.15 49.61 -39.13
N LEU A 16 1.91 50.82 -38.61
CA LEU A 16 2.77 51.98 -38.84
C LEU A 16 2.19 53.22 -38.13
N SER A 17 2.31 53.25 -36.81
CA SER A 17 2.21 54.52 -36.06
C SER A 17 2.62 54.33 -34.63
N VAL A 18 3.92 54.16 -34.34
CA VAL A 18 4.57 54.60 -33.08
C VAL A 18 6.09 54.71 -33.36
N LEU A 19 6.49 55.79 -33.93
CA LEU A 19 7.87 56.27 -33.92
C LEU A 19 7.84 57.79 -34.14
N ALA A 20 7.69 58.54 -33.04
CA ALA A 20 8.17 59.91 -32.93
C ALA A 20 7.74 60.48 -31.57
N ALA A 21 8.66 60.49 -30.63
CA ALA A 21 8.79 61.55 -29.64
C ALA A 21 9.95 61.24 -28.71
N CYS A 22 11.18 61.60 -29.14
CA CYS A 22 12.27 61.90 -28.23
C CYS A 22 12.43 63.42 -28.21
N SER A 23 12.22 64.05 -27.04
CA SER A 23 13.01 65.23 -26.62
C SER A 23 12.61 65.66 -25.21
N GLY A 24 13.54 65.50 -24.26
CA GLY A 24 13.93 66.34 -23.16
C GLY A 24 12.90 66.74 -22.10
N ASP A 25 13.01 66.24 -20.88
CA ASP A 25 13.52 67.08 -19.77
C ASP A 25 13.76 66.25 -18.48
N LYS A 26 14.77 66.63 -17.70
CA LYS A 26 15.13 66.02 -16.43
C LYS A 26 14.18 66.45 -15.34
N THR A 27 13.57 65.48 -14.59
CA THR A 27 13.43 65.61 -13.16
C THR A 27 12.89 64.35 -12.50
N LYS A 28 13.61 63.88 -11.45
CA LYS A 28 13.20 63.07 -10.30
C LYS A 28 12.71 61.63 -10.51
N GLU A 29 13.59 60.69 -10.11
CA GLU A 29 13.19 59.32 -9.74
C GLU A 29 11.98 59.31 -8.76
N PRO A 30 11.03 58.42 -8.97
CA PRO A 30 10.29 57.80 -7.88
C PRO A 30 10.75 56.37 -7.66
N ALA A 31 10.98 56.07 -6.41
CA ALA A 31 11.41 54.81 -5.84
C ALA A 31 10.62 53.58 -6.31
N GLY A 32 11.39 52.50 -6.57
CA GLY A 32 11.01 51.15 -6.22
C GLY A 32 9.79 50.54 -6.94
N THR A 33 9.98 50.04 -8.16
CA THR A 33 9.18 48.92 -8.62
C THR A 33 9.55 47.73 -7.72
N LYS A 34 8.70 47.41 -6.76
CA LYS A 34 8.71 46.11 -6.11
C LYS A 34 8.46 45.11 -7.21
N THR A 35 9.49 44.43 -7.67
CA THR A 35 9.34 43.11 -8.28
C THR A 35 8.61 42.26 -7.24
N ASN A 36 7.34 41.96 -7.49
CA ASN A 36 6.73 40.84 -6.84
C ASN A 36 7.54 39.61 -7.26
N ASP A 37 8.51 39.23 -6.45
CA ASP A 37 9.03 37.88 -6.40
C ASP A 37 7.86 36.97 -5.97
N THR A 38 7.02 36.60 -6.92
CA THR A 38 6.18 35.44 -6.75
C THR A 38 7.14 34.26 -6.76
N ALA A 39 7.50 33.77 -5.56
CA ALA A 39 8.28 32.56 -5.44
C ALA A 39 7.63 31.50 -6.35
N GLU A 40 8.41 30.90 -7.23
CA GLU A 40 7.93 29.84 -8.12
C GLU A 40 7.35 28.69 -7.30
N GLU A 41 6.15 28.22 -7.66
CA GLU A 41 5.46 27.12 -6.97
C GLU A 41 6.35 25.88 -6.98
N LYS A 42 6.61 25.30 -5.80
CA LYS A 42 7.38 24.06 -5.67
C LYS A 42 6.50 22.87 -5.98
N VAL A 43 6.73 22.23 -7.14
CA VAL A 43 5.95 21.09 -7.63
C VAL A 43 6.84 19.90 -7.92
N LEU A 44 6.47 18.72 -7.41
CA LEU A 44 6.98 17.42 -7.85
C LEU A 44 5.86 16.65 -8.57
N LYS A 45 6.25 15.83 -9.55
CA LYS A 45 5.32 15.12 -10.44
C LYS A 45 5.65 13.65 -10.47
N PHE A 46 4.67 12.82 -10.13
CA PHE A 46 4.81 11.39 -9.99
C PHE A 46 3.86 10.61 -10.89
N LEU A 47 4.23 9.38 -11.18
CA LEU A 47 3.38 8.39 -11.83
C LEU A 47 2.91 7.36 -10.82
N ASN A 48 1.72 6.82 -11.09
CA ASN A 48 1.19 5.64 -10.40
C ASN A 48 0.80 4.59 -11.44
N PRO A 49 0.99 3.29 -11.18
CA PRO A 49 0.52 2.24 -12.07
C PRO A 49 -1.00 2.06 -12.02
N GLU A 50 -1.67 2.62 -11.01
CA GLU A 50 -3.09 2.38 -10.71
C GLU A 50 -3.79 3.59 -10.09
N ALA A 51 -5.12 3.65 -10.18
CA ALA A 51 -5.94 4.62 -9.47
C ALA A 51 -6.02 4.27 -7.97
N ILE A 52 -6.34 5.26 -7.11
CA ILE A 52 -6.53 5.05 -5.67
C ILE A 52 -7.84 4.27 -5.45
N PRO A 53 -7.81 3.05 -4.88
CA PRO A 53 -9.02 2.26 -4.66
C PRO A 53 -9.95 2.84 -3.61
N SER A 54 -9.42 3.38 -2.50
CA SER A 54 -10.19 3.96 -1.41
C SER A 54 -9.45 5.06 -0.68
N MET A 55 -10.16 6.11 -0.27
CA MET A 55 -9.68 7.14 0.67
C MET A 55 -10.43 7.12 2.01
N ASP A 56 -11.19 6.05 2.28
CA ASP A 56 -11.80 5.79 3.59
C ASP A 56 -10.82 4.95 4.43
N PRO A 57 -10.27 5.46 5.54
CA PRO A 57 -9.32 4.72 6.39
C PRO A 57 -9.87 3.41 6.93
N SER A 58 -11.18 3.31 7.13
CA SER A 58 -11.81 2.07 7.61
C SER A 58 -12.03 1.03 6.51
N LEU A 59 -12.00 1.44 5.21
CA LEU A 59 -12.29 0.56 4.06
C LEU A 59 -11.09 0.38 3.12
N ALA A 60 -9.99 1.09 3.35
CA ALA A 60 -8.75 0.92 2.59
C ALA A 60 -8.09 -0.42 2.93
N THR A 61 -7.61 -1.13 1.89
CA THR A 61 -7.00 -2.47 2.02
C THR A 61 -5.73 -2.62 1.20
N ASP A 62 -5.19 -1.52 0.66
CA ASP A 62 -4.09 -1.56 -0.30
C ASP A 62 -3.09 -0.42 -0.10
N GLU A 63 -1.85 -0.68 -0.55
CA GLU A 63 -0.72 0.25 -0.44
C GLU A 63 -1.02 1.62 -1.05
N SER A 64 -1.63 1.66 -2.25
CA SER A 64 -1.93 2.93 -2.94
C SER A 64 -2.84 3.82 -2.10
N SER A 65 -3.87 3.24 -1.47
CA SER A 65 -4.76 3.97 -0.55
C SER A 65 -4.00 4.50 0.66
N PHE A 66 -3.19 3.66 1.33
CA PHE A 66 -2.48 4.05 2.55
C PHE A 66 -1.43 5.13 2.33
N ILE A 67 -0.75 5.17 1.17
CA ILE A 67 0.19 6.25 0.81
C ILE A 67 -0.52 7.62 0.83
N TYR A 68 -1.72 7.72 0.22
CA TYR A 68 -2.44 8.99 0.15
C TYR A 68 -3.18 9.32 1.45
N LEU A 69 -3.63 8.32 2.20
CA LEU A 69 -4.13 8.51 3.57
C LEU A 69 -3.04 9.09 4.47
N ALA A 70 -1.82 8.52 4.46
CA ALA A 70 -0.69 9.04 5.23
C ALA A 70 -0.26 10.46 4.81
N ALA A 71 -0.43 10.81 3.53
CA ALA A 71 -0.14 12.17 3.05
C ALA A 71 -1.21 13.20 3.46
N THR A 72 -2.48 12.79 3.61
CA THR A 72 -3.60 13.70 3.88
C THR A 72 -4.08 13.69 5.33
N MET A 73 -3.71 12.67 6.08
CA MET A 73 -4.12 12.48 7.47
C MET A 73 -2.91 12.34 8.40
N GLU A 74 -3.16 12.55 9.68
CA GLU A 74 -2.19 12.37 10.76
C GLU A 74 -2.80 11.49 11.85
N GLY A 75 -2.08 10.39 12.19
CA GLY A 75 -2.42 9.50 13.29
C GLY A 75 -1.90 9.98 14.65
N LEU A 76 -1.94 9.11 15.65
CA LEU A 76 -1.31 9.40 16.96
C LEU A 76 0.19 9.61 16.76
N TYR A 77 0.83 8.76 15.98
CA TYR A 77 2.22 8.82 15.56
C TYR A 77 2.35 8.78 14.04
N ARG A 78 3.52 9.17 13.54
CA ARG A 78 3.95 9.08 12.14
C ARG A 78 5.34 8.46 12.08
N LEU A 79 5.67 7.72 11.04
CA LEU A 79 7.02 7.25 10.80
C LEU A 79 7.92 8.43 10.39
N ASP A 80 9.09 8.55 11.01
CA ASP A 80 10.11 9.55 10.66
C ASP A 80 11.05 9.05 9.54
N GLU A 81 12.05 9.85 9.19
CA GLU A 81 13.07 9.50 8.19
C GLU A 81 13.89 8.24 8.49
N LYS A 82 13.84 7.75 9.74
CA LYS A 82 14.50 6.52 10.20
C LYS A 82 13.51 5.38 10.38
N THR A 83 12.29 5.55 9.90
CA THR A 83 11.21 4.58 10.03
C THR A 83 10.87 4.27 11.50
N GLN A 84 11.03 5.27 12.39
CA GLN A 84 10.65 5.17 13.79
C GLN A 84 9.38 5.97 14.06
N PRO A 85 8.48 5.49 14.96
CA PRO A 85 7.35 6.29 15.39
C PRO A 85 7.79 7.63 15.99
N SER A 86 7.24 8.71 15.49
CA SER A 86 7.47 10.08 15.96
C SER A 86 6.14 10.76 16.24
N PRO A 87 6.08 11.74 17.20
CA PRO A 87 4.85 12.40 17.59
C PRO A 87 4.08 13.01 16.42
N GLY A 88 2.83 12.59 16.26
CA GLY A 88 1.83 13.15 15.35
C GLY A 88 0.80 13.96 16.12
N ILE A 89 -0.45 13.46 16.19
CA ILE A 89 -1.49 14.06 17.03
C ILE A 89 -1.23 13.80 18.52
N ALA A 90 -0.65 12.64 18.90
CA ALA A 90 -0.15 12.45 20.26
C ALA A 90 1.20 13.15 20.44
N THR A 91 1.35 13.88 21.55
CA THR A 91 2.61 14.51 21.97
C THR A 91 3.43 13.60 22.87
N SER A 92 2.77 12.68 23.57
CA SER A 92 3.38 11.68 24.45
C SER A 92 2.39 10.59 24.81
N HIS A 93 2.89 9.50 25.37
CA HIS A 93 2.06 8.45 25.97
C HIS A 93 2.63 7.95 27.30
N LYS A 94 1.80 7.25 28.07
CA LYS A 94 2.16 6.48 29.25
C LYS A 94 1.60 5.07 29.10
N VAL A 95 2.36 4.08 29.55
CA VAL A 95 1.96 2.67 29.56
C VAL A 95 1.89 2.16 30.98
N SER A 96 0.85 1.44 31.34
CA SER A 96 0.72 0.77 32.63
C SER A 96 1.79 -0.31 32.82
N THR A 97 2.06 -0.70 34.08
CA THR A 97 3.12 -1.68 34.39
C THR A 97 2.87 -3.05 33.75
N ASP A 98 1.61 -3.43 33.54
CA ASP A 98 1.22 -4.68 32.89
C ASP A 98 1.24 -4.58 31.34
N GLY A 99 1.52 -3.38 30.79
CA GLY A 99 1.58 -3.15 29.35
C GLY A 99 0.21 -3.09 28.65
N LEU A 100 -0.90 -3.12 29.41
CA LEU A 100 -2.24 -3.24 28.86
C LEU A 100 -2.96 -1.90 28.67
N THR A 101 -2.62 -0.87 29.46
CA THR A 101 -3.28 0.44 29.35
C THR A 101 -2.31 1.48 28.82
N TRP A 102 -2.68 2.09 27.70
CA TRP A 102 -1.96 3.18 27.05
C TRP A 102 -2.75 4.47 27.19
N THR A 103 -2.13 5.53 27.71
CA THR A 103 -2.73 6.86 27.84
C THR A 103 -1.96 7.84 26.99
N PHE A 104 -2.57 8.34 25.93
CA PHE A 104 -1.99 9.33 25.00
C PHE A 104 -2.43 10.72 25.38
N THR A 105 -1.48 11.66 25.43
CA THR A 105 -1.76 13.11 25.52
C THR A 105 -1.74 13.68 24.11
N LEU A 106 -2.86 14.26 23.67
CA LEU A 106 -3.00 14.82 22.33
C LEU A 106 -2.64 16.30 22.32
N ARG A 107 -2.23 16.82 21.15
CA ARG A 107 -2.01 18.23 20.91
C ARG A 107 -3.32 18.99 20.77
N GLU A 108 -3.34 20.24 21.21
CA GLU A 108 -4.53 21.09 21.17
C GLU A 108 -4.60 21.98 19.92
N ASP A 109 -3.51 22.04 19.13
CA ASP A 109 -3.36 22.92 17.97
C ASP A 109 -3.66 22.22 16.62
N ALA A 110 -3.95 20.91 16.62
CA ALA A 110 -4.32 20.17 15.42
C ALA A 110 -5.77 20.45 15.01
N LYS A 111 -5.99 20.65 13.70
CA LYS A 111 -7.30 20.95 13.13
C LYS A 111 -7.57 20.15 11.88
N TRP A 112 -8.83 19.87 11.67
CA TRP A 112 -9.37 19.45 10.38
C TRP A 112 -9.45 20.64 9.41
N THR A 113 -9.45 20.36 8.11
CA THR A 113 -9.53 21.41 7.06
C THR A 113 -10.86 22.20 7.06
N ASN A 114 -11.87 21.76 7.79
CA ASN A 114 -13.09 22.54 8.05
C ASN A 114 -12.99 23.47 9.29
N GLY A 115 -11.83 23.46 9.97
CA GLY A 115 -11.56 24.27 11.16
C GLY A 115 -11.89 23.62 12.50
N ASP A 116 -12.57 22.47 12.52
CA ASP A 116 -12.85 21.72 13.74
C ASP A 116 -11.52 21.25 14.39
N PRO A 117 -11.40 21.21 15.74
CA PRO A 117 -10.24 20.61 16.39
C PRO A 117 -10.19 19.10 16.14
N VAL A 118 -8.99 18.52 16.10
CA VAL A 118 -8.79 17.06 16.15
C VAL A 118 -8.76 16.65 17.61
N THR A 119 -9.63 15.74 18.01
CA THR A 119 -9.83 15.36 19.40
C THR A 119 -9.72 13.85 19.63
N ALA A 120 -9.65 13.41 20.88
CA ALA A 120 -9.71 12.01 21.26
C ALA A 120 -11.01 11.34 20.81
N HIS A 121 -12.10 12.07 20.70
CA HIS A 121 -13.39 11.57 20.21
C HIS A 121 -13.34 11.16 18.74
N ASP A 122 -12.51 11.79 17.92
CA ASP A 122 -12.32 11.42 16.50
C ASP A 122 -11.62 10.06 16.37
N PHE A 123 -10.67 9.74 17.25
CA PHE A 123 -10.04 8.43 17.33
C PHE A 123 -11.01 7.36 17.83
N VAL A 124 -11.74 7.64 18.89
CA VAL A 124 -12.76 6.71 19.44
C VAL A 124 -13.78 6.35 18.36
N PHE A 125 -14.31 7.34 17.67
CA PHE A 125 -15.27 7.11 16.57
C PHE A 125 -14.65 6.29 15.42
N ALA A 126 -13.46 6.65 14.97
CA ALA A 126 -12.79 5.98 13.87
C ALA A 126 -12.53 4.49 14.16
N TRP A 127 -12.01 4.18 15.36
CA TRP A 127 -11.66 2.82 15.73
C TRP A 127 -12.90 1.96 16.00
N GLN A 128 -13.93 2.51 16.65
CA GLN A 128 -15.22 1.84 16.80
C GLN A 128 -15.85 1.54 15.44
N ARG A 129 -15.81 2.50 14.50
CA ARG A 129 -16.30 2.29 13.13
C ARG A 129 -15.50 1.20 12.40
N ALA A 130 -14.18 1.15 12.58
CA ALA A 130 -13.32 0.17 11.90
C ALA A 130 -13.62 -1.28 12.35
N VAL A 131 -14.03 -1.53 13.58
CA VAL A 131 -14.37 -2.89 14.09
C VAL A 131 -15.86 -3.21 14.02
N ASP A 132 -16.72 -2.23 13.77
CA ASP A 132 -18.18 -2.45 13.64
C ASP A 132 -18.46 -3.29 12.37
N PRO A 133 -19.11 -4.47 12.49
CA PRO A 133 -19.42 -5.33 11.34
C PRO A 133 -20.31 -4.63 10.29
N ALA A 134 -21.08 -3.61 10.67
CA ALA A 134 -21.89 -2.81 9.74
C ALA A 134 -21.02 -2.01 8.75
N THR A 135 -19.79 -1.64 9.13
CA THR A 135 -18.81 -0.96 8.26
C THR A 135 -18.24 -1.87 7.19
N LYS A 136 -18.18 -3.20 7.46
CA LYS A 136 -17.56 -4.19 6.59
C LYS A 136 -16.07 -3.89 6.32
N SER A 137 -15.39 -3.38 7.33
CA SER A 137 -13.94 -3.17 7.28
C SER A 137 -13.22 -4.52 7.27
N GLU A 138 -12.24 -4.68 6.41
CA GLU A 138 -11.35 -5.84 6.40
C GLU A 138 -10.14 -5.59 7.32
N TYR A 139 -9.60 -4.37 7.29
CA TYR A 139 -8.41 -4.00 8.06
C TYR A 139 -8.70 -3.68 9.53
N GLY A 140 -9.89 -3.20 9.88
CA GLY A 140 -10.25 -2.96 11.27
C GLY A 140 -10.10 -4.23 12.13
N PRO A 141 -10.78 -5.33 11.81
CA PRO A 141 -10.61 -6.59 12.51
C PRO A 141 -9.19 -7.17 12.40
N TYR A 142 -8.56 -7.09 11.22
CA TYR A 142 -7.21 -7.59 11.00
C TYR A 142 -6.18 -6.91 11.91
N MET A 143 -6.26 -5.59 12.09
CA MET A 143 -5.29 -4.80 12.86
C MET A 143 -5.62 -4.72 14.36
N MET A 144 -6.89 -4.85 14.74
CA MET A 144 -7.35 -4.57 16.10
C MET A 144 -7.77 -5.81 16.89
N SER A 145 -8.20 -6.92 16.24
CA SER A 145 -8.56 -8.16 16.95
C SER A 145 -7.34 -8.77 17.64
N GLY A 146 -7.49 -9.15 18.91
CA GLY A 146 -6.40 -9.65 19.75
C GLY A 146 -5.41 -8.57 20.22
N VAL A 147 -5.55 -7.33 19.73
CA VAL A 147 -4.76 -6.15 20.13
C VAL A 147 -5.58 -5.25 21.05
N ILE A 148 -6.68 -4.69 20.56
CA ILE A 148 -7.54 -3.81 21.36
C ILE A 148 -8.63 -4.63 22.00
N LYS A 149 -8.84 -4.47 23.29
CA LYS A 149 -9.85 -5.17 24.09
C LYS A 149 -11.22 -5.08 23.44
N ASN A 150 -11.89 -6.24 23.35
CA ASN A 150 -13.20 -6.46 22.75
C ASN A 150 -13.27 -6.30 21.21
N ALA A 151 -12.20 -5.95 20.50
CA ALA A 151 -12.27 -5.75 19.04
C ALA A 151 -12.80 -6.99 18.30
N GLU A 152 -12.33 -8.18 18.65
CA GLU A 152 -12.79 -9.44 18.04
C GLU A 152 -14.26 -9.75 18.35
N ALA A 153 -14.69 -9.56 19.61
CA ALA A 153 -16.08 -9.79 20.03
C ALA A 153 -17.06 -8.83 19.31
N ILE A 154 -16.65 -7.57 19.12
CA ILE A 154 -17.44 -6.57 18.39
C ILE A 154 -17.56 -6.99 16.92
N ASN A 155 -16.45 -7.35 16.27
CA ASN A 155 -16.47 -7.76 14.86
C ASN A 155 -17.34 -9.01 14.63
N LYS A 156 -17.42 -9.92 15.59
CA LYS A 156 -18.31 -11.09 15.55
C LYS A 156 -19.79 -10.76 15.88
N GLY A 157 -20.10 -9.52 16.27
CA GLY A 157 -21.43 -9.11 16.69
C GLY A 157 -21.81 -9.59 18.10
N GLU A 158 -20.85 -10.02 18.91
CA GLU A 158 -21.02 -10.51 20.29
C GLU A 158 -20.97 -9.37 21.31
N ALA A 159 -20.45 -8.20 20.91
CA ALA A 159 -20.38 -6.99 21.72
C ALA A 159 -20.74 -5.75 20.87
N ALA A 160 -21.20 -4.67 21.53
CA ALA A 160 -21.48 -3.41 20.85
C ALA A 160 -20.19 -2.62 20.59
N ALA A 161 -20.15 -1.79 19.52
CA ALA A 161 -18.96 -1.04 19.12
C ALA A 161 -18.43 -0.09 20.21
N ASP A 162 -19.31 0.45 21.06
CA ASP A 162 -18.97 1.33 22.18
C ASP A 162 -18.26 0.60 23.34
N GLN A 163 -18.19 -0.74 23.31
CA GLN A 163 -17.45 -1.56 24.27
C GLN A 163 -15.98 -1.78 23.87
N LEU A 164 -15.55 -1.22 22.74
CA LEU A 164 -14.13 -1.27 22.34
C LEU A 164 -13.26 -0.63 23.43
N GLY A 165 -12.11 -1.24 23.72
CA GLY A 165 -11.14 -0.78 24.69
C GLY A 165 -10.49 0.57 24.31
N VAL A 166 -11.28 1.56 23.92
CA VAL A 166 -10.83 2.93 23.61
C VAL A 166 -11.80 3.95 24.15
N LYS A 167 -11.31 4.95 24.85
CA LYS A 167 -12.14 6.05 25.40
C LYS A 167 -11.43 7.40 25.36
N ALA A 168 -12.20 8.46 25.24
CA ALA A 168 -11.76 9.82 25.42
C ALA A 168 -11.96 10.24 26.90
N GLU A 169 -10.91 10.75 27.54
CA GLU A 169 -10.98 11.39 28.85
C GLU A 169 -10.80 12.91 28.64
N GLY A 170 -11.91 13.60 28.26
CA GLY A 170 -11.89 14.96 27.70
C GLY A 170 -11.43 14.97 26.24
N ASP A 171 -11.18 16.15 25.70
CA ASP A 171 -10.91 16.32 24.26
C ASP A 171 -9.50 15.86 23.85
N PHE A 172 -8.52 15.90 24.76
CA PHE A 172 -7.10 15.73 24.44
C PHE A 172 -6.40 14.62 25.22
N THR A 173 -7.16 13.66 25.76
CA THR A 173 -6.63 12.45 26.37
C THR A 173 -7.35 11.23 25.80
N LEU A 174 -6.58 10.35 25.13
CA LEU A 174 -7.07 9.09 24.62
C LEU A 174 -6.52 7.96 25.48
N VAL A 175 -7.41 7.10 26.01
CA VAL A 175 -7.02 5.91 26.78
C VAL A 175 -7.39 4.68 25.99
N VAL A 176 -6.43 3.75 25.83
CA VAL A 176 -6.58 2.51 25.12
C VAL A 176 -6.27 1.33 26.03
N GLU A 177 -7.18 0.39 26.11
CA GLU A 177 -7.01 -0.89 26.81
C GLU A 177 -6.72 -2.00 25.79
N LEU A 178 -5.59 -2.65 25.89
CA LEU A 178 -5.21 -3.77 25.03
C LEU A 178 -5.75 -5.09 25.58
N GLU A 179 -6.00 -6.04 24.67
CA GLU A 179 -6.34 -7.42 25.01
C GLU A 179 -5.12 -8.17 25.57
N ASN A 180 -3.97 -7.96 24.94
CA ASN A 180 -2.69 -8.55 25.31
C ASN A 180 -1.57 -7.50 25.22
N PRO A 181 -0.46 -7.65 25.97
CA PRO A 181 0.70 -6.79 25.78
C PRO A 181 1.21 -6.88 24.32
N THR A 182 1.21 -5.75 23.62
CA THR A 182 1.57 -5.67 22.20
C THR A 182 2.81 -4.77 22.04
N PRO A 183 4.02 -5.35 21.95
CA PRO A 183 5.28 -4.58 21.92
C PRO A 183 5.39 -3.60 20.76
N TYR A 184 4.65 -3.84 19.66
CA TYR A 184 4.65 -3.01 18.45
C TYR A 184 3.42 -2.08 18.37
N PHE A 185 2.67 -1.89 19.46
CA PHE A 185 1.43 -1.10 19.44
C PHE A 185 1.66 0.36 19.02
N GLU A 186 2.75 0.99 19.47
CA GLU A 186 3.09 2.35 19.05
C GLU A 186 3.24 2.44 17.53
N THR A 187 3.90 1.46 16.90
CA THR A 187 4.05 1.38 15.44
C THR A 187 2.71 1.18 14.74
N LEU A 188 1.78 0.37 15.29
CA LEU A 188 0.44 0.23 14.73
C LEU A 188 -0.30 1.57 14.63
N THR A 189 -0.10 2.48 15.60
CA THR A 189 -0.77 3.79 15.61
C THR A 189 -0.27 4.76 14.54
N THR A 190 0.77 4.39 13.78
CA THR A 190 1.22 5.13 12.59
C THR A 190 0.47 4.73 11.32
N PHE A 191 -0.31 3.65 11.36
CA PHE A 191 -0.97 3.06 10.20
C PHE A 191 -2.36 3.65 9.94
N GLY A 192 -2.74 3.75 8.66
CA GLY A 192 -3.96 4.44 8.21
C GLY A 192 -5.26 4.00 8.88
N THR A 193 -5.41 2.71 9.20
CA THR A 193 -6.60 2.18 9.90
C THR A 193 -6.81 2.79 11.29
N PHE A 194 -5.74 3.28 11.94
CA PHE A 194 -5.78 3.93 13.25
C PHE A 194 -5.91 5.47 13.16
N PHE A 195 -6.07 6.03 11.97
CA PHE A 195 -6.23 7.48 11.83
C PHE A 195 -7.59 7.95 12.33
N PRO A 196 -7.69 9.21 12.83
CA PRO A 196 -8.94 9.75 13.35
C PRO A 196 -9.92 10.04 12.23
N LEU A 197 -11.22 10.12 12.54
CA LEU A 197 -12.28 10.56 11.64
C LEU A 197 -13.17 11.59 12.32
N ASN A 198 -13.45 12.70 11.64
CA ASN A 198 -14.43 13.68 12.13
C ASN A 198 -15.84 13.08 12.02
N LYS A 199 -16.40 12.65 13.15
CA LYS A 199 -17.70 11.97 13.23
C LYS A 199 -18.80 12.75 12.51
N LYS A 200 -18.92 14.05 12.82
CA LYS A 200 -19.96 14.91 12.25
C LYS A 200 -19.90 14.96 10.73
N PHE A 201 -18.70 15.08 10.18
CA PHE A 201 -18.50 15.12 8.73
C PHE A 201 -18.83 13.77 8.06
N VAL A 202 -18.36 12.66 8.65
CA VAL A 202 -18.66 11.32 8.12
C VAL A 202 -20.17 11.06 8.10
N GLU A 203 -20.87 11.39 9.19
CA GLU A 203 -22.33 11.23 9.29
C GLU A 203 -23.07 12.16 8.32
N GLU A 204 -22.62 13.40 8.13
CA GLU A 204 -23.20 14.35 7.16
C GLU A 204 -23.04 13.85 5.72
N LYS A 205 -21.86 13.33 5.37
CA LYS A 205 -21.59 12.82 4.01
C LYS A 205 -22.23 11.48 3.73
N GLY A 206 -22.44 10.65 4.74
CA GLY A 206 -23.03 9.33 4.60
C GLY A 206 -22.35 8.51 3.49
N ASN A 207 -23.10 8.02 2.52
CA ASN A 207 -22.58 7.20 1.42
C ASN A 207 -21.65 7.97 0.45
N SER A 208 -21.59 9.30 0.52
CA SER A 208 -20.68 10.10 -0.29
C SER A 208 -19.31 10.29 0.37
N PHE A 209 -19.17 9.93 1.66
CA PHE A 209 -17.89 10.03 2.35
C PHE A 209 -16.78 9.30 1.58
N ALA A 210 -15.62 9.94 1.44
CA ALA A 210 -14.43 9.43 0.78
C ALA A 210 -14.59 8.99 -0.70
N THR A 211 -15.57 9.56 -1.44
CA THR A 211 -15.77 9.29 -2.87
C THR A 211 -15.15 10.33 -3.79
N SER A 212 -14.84 11.52 -3.28
CA SER A 212 -14.19 12.61 -4.01
C SER A 212 -13.50 13.58 -3.05
N SER A 213 -12.68 14.48 -3.56
CA SER A 213 -11.97 15.50 -2.78
C SER A 213 -12.89 16.32 -1.88
N GLU A 214 -14.10 16.68 -2.34
CA GLU A 214 -15.07 17.48 -1.59
C GLU A 214 -15.75 16.70 -0.45
N ASN A 215 -15.58 15.37 -0.47
CA ASN A 215 -16.13 14.47 0.53
C ASN A 215 -15.07 13.90 1.47
N LEU A 216 -13.95 14.62 1.61
CA LEU A 216 -12.84 14.31 2.51
C LEU A 216 -12.52 15.50 3.39
N LEU A 217 -12.06 15.23 4.61
CA LEU A 217 -11.34 16.19 5.45
C LEU A 217 -9.91 15.68 5.63
N ALA A 218 -8.97 16.60 5.70
CA ALA A 218 -7.59 16.33 6.02
C ALA A 218 -7.21 16.96 7.37
N ASN A 219 -6.33 16.29 8.11
CA ASN A 219 -5.65 16.82 9.29
C ASN A 219 -4.14 16.63 9.19
N GLY A 220 -3.64 16.15 8.03
CA GLY A 220 -2.25 15.88 7.70
C GLY A 220 -1.59 16.98 6.86
N PRO A 221 -0.36 16.70 6.35
CA PRO A 221 0.47 17.68 5.65
C PRO A 221 -0.10 18.20 4.33
N TYR A 222 -0.95 17.43 3.66
CA TYR A 222 -1.55 17.78 2.37
C TYR A 222 -3.06 17.60 2.37
N VAL A 223 -3.71 18.22 1.39
CA VAL A 223 -5.12 18.01 1.01
C VAL A 223 -5.13 17.41 -0.38
N ILE A 224 -5.88 16.33 -0.60
CA ILE A 224 -6.09 15.80 -1.94
C ILE A 224 -7.08 16.66 -2.70
N SER A 225 -6.77 17.00 -3.94
CA SER A 225 -7.62 17.77 -4.83
C SER A 225 -7.71 17.14 -6.21
N ASN A 226 -8.73 17.51 -6.98
CA ASN A 226 -8.99 16.97 -8.31
C ASN A 226 -9.12 15.43 -8.36
N TRP A 227 -9.55 14.82 -7.25
CA TRP A 227 -9.69 13.38 -7.11
C TRP A 227 -11.15 12.94 -6.94
N SER A 228 -11.46 11.81 -7.54
CA SER A 228 -12.64 10.99 -7.29
C SER A 228 -12.25 9.51 -7.41
N SER A 229 -13.11 8.60 -6.98
CA SER A 229 -12.83 7.16 -7.02
C SER A 229 -12.64 6.58 -8.44
N THR A 230 -12.82 7.39 -9.49
CA THR A 230 -12.62 7.02 -10.91
C THR A 230 -11.57 7.88 -11.61
N SER A 231 -10.87 8.75 -10.88
CA SER A 231 -9.85 9.63 -11.45
C SER A 231 -8.59 8.86 -11.83
N ASP A 232 -7.99 9.24 -12.95
CA ASP A 232 -6.67 8.80 -13.41
C ASP A 232 -5.54 9.80 -13.08
N SER A 233 -5.88 10.88 -12.36
CA SER A 233 -4.94 11.88 -11.90
C SER A 233 -5.50 12.63 -10.69
N TRP A 234 -4.60 13.13 -9.83
CA TRP A 234 -4.93 13.91 -8.63
C TRP A 234 -3.74 14.75 -8.19
N GLU A 235 -4.00 15.64 -7.24
CA GLU A 235 -3.00 16.48 -6.64
C GLU A 235 -3.04 16.39 -5.12
N LEU A 236 -1.88 16.43 -4.48
CA LEU A 236 -1.73 16.72 -3.06
C LEU A 236 -1.27 18.18 -2.94
N VAL A 237 -2.10 19.02 -2.38
CA VAL A 237 -1.83 20.45 -2.17
C VAL A 237 -1.50 20.67 -0.71
N LYS A 238 -0.47 21.47 -0.41
CA LYS A 238 -0.05 21.78 0.95
C LYS A 238 -1.22 22.22 1.82
N ASN A 239 -1.41 21.54 2.94
CA ASN A 239 -2.37 21.95 3.98
C ASN A 239 -1.76 23.06 4.82
N LYS A 240 -2.29 24.30 4.67
CA LYS A 240 -1.79 25.47 5.39
C LYS A 240 -2.22 25.48 6.86
N ASP A 241 -3.28 24.73 7.20
CA ASP A 241 -3.84 24.62 8.55
C ASP A 241 -3.29 23.41 9.31
N TYR A 242 -2.38 22.65 8.69
CA TYR A 242 -1.69 21.55 9.35
C TYR A 242 -0.80 22.08 10.48
N TRP A 243 -0.85 21.45 11.65
CA TRP A 243 -0.13 21.92 12.83
C TRP A 243 1.37 22.10 12.59
N ASP A 244 1.99 21.28 11.74
CA ASP A 244 3.40 21.38 11.36
C ASP A 244 3.60 21.82 9.89
N ALA A 245 2.73 22.73 9.41
CA ALA A 245 2.79 23.24 8.04
C ALA A 245 4.15 23.88 7.68
N LYS A 246 4.95 24.30 8.67
CA LYS A 246 6.29 24.89 8.45
C LYS A 246 7.29 23.85 7.94
N THR A 247 7.14 22.58 8.32
CA THR A 247 7.98 21.48 7.87
C THR A 247 7.67 21.10 6.42
N VAL A 248 6.42 21.22 5.97
CA VAL A 248 6.01 20.92 4.60
C VAL A 248 6.56 21.96 3.63
N LYS A 249 7.45 21.55 2.73
CA LYS A 249 8.18 22.45 1.80
C LYS A 249 7.55 22.54 0.42
N MET A 250 6.91 21.46 -0.04
CA MET A 250 6.25 21.42 -1.35
C MET A 250 4.92 22.16 -1.30
N ASP A 251 4.63 22.95 -2.33
CA ASP A 251 3.30 23.55 -2.51
C ASP A 251 2.33 22.51 -3.08
N LYS A 252 2.83 21.62 -3.95
CA LYS A 252 2.03 20.63 -4.65
C LYS A 252 2.82 19.39 -5.04
N LEU A 253 2.17 18.22 -4.99
CA LEU A 253 2.61 16.99 -5.63
C LEU A 253 1.51 16.56 -6.60
N THR A 254 1.86 16.23 -7.85
CA THR A 254 0.88 15.77 -8.85
C THR A 254 1.11 14.31 -9.19
N PHE A 255 0.04 13.60 -9.42
CA PHE A 255 0.06 12.17 -9.73
C PHE A 255 -0.79 11.89 -10.97
N LYS A 256 -0.30 10.97 -11.81
CA LYS A 256 -1.00 10.50 -13.00
C LYS A 256 -0.87 8.99 -13.13
N VAL A 257 -1.97 8.32 -13.48
CA VAL A 257 -1.95 6.88 -13.76
C VAL A 257 -1.33 6.62 -15.12
N VAL A 258 -0.24 5.83 -15.12
CA VAL A 258 0.43 5.34 -16.33
C VAL A 258 0.81 3.88 -16.10
N LYS A 259 0.22 2.99 -16.88
CA LYS A 259 0.38 1.53 -16.73
C LYS A 259 1.47 0.93 -17.63
N ASP A 260 1.86 1.66 -18.66
CA ASP A 260 2.84 1.24 -19.66
C ASP A 260 4.21 1.83 -19.35
N PRO A 261 5.24 0.99 -19.11
CA PRO A 261 6.58 1.47 -18.73
C PRO A 261 7.26 2.32 -19.81
N GLN A 262 7.01 2.07 -21.10
CA GLN A 262 7.62 2.88 -22.16
C GLN A 262 7.01 4.29 -22.21
N THR A 263 5.70 4.40 -21.98
CA THR A 263 5.04 5.70 -21.82
C THR A 263 5.58 6.45 -20.61
N ALA A 264 5.80 5.76 -19.49
CA ALA A 264 6.40 6.36 -18.29
C ALA A 264 7.83 6.88 -18.57
N LEU A 265 8.63 6.09 -19.29
CA LEU A 265 9.99 6.50 -19.69
C LEU A 265 9.98 7.77 -20.55
N ASN A 266 9.14 7.83 -21.57
CA ASN A 266 9.05 9.02 -22.43
C ASN A 266 8.70 10.27 -21.60
N LEU A 267 7.76 10.16 -20.65
CA LEU A 267 7.40 11.28 -19.76
C LEU A 267 8.56 11.69 -18.84
N TYR A 268 9.38 10.74 -18.39
CA TYR A 268 10.57 11.04 -17.59
C TYR A 268 11.65 11.75 -18.43
N GLU A 269 11.97 11.24 -19.61
CA GLU A 269 12.94 11.84 -20.52
C GLU A 269 12.55 13.26 -21.00
N GLU A 270 11.24 13.51 -21.13
CA GLU A 270 10.70 14.84 -21.43
C GLU A 270 10.75 15.79 -20.22
N GLY A 271 11.15 15.31 -19.02
CA GLY A 271 11.15 16.10 -17.78
C GLY A 271 9.74 16.44 -17.28
N THR A 272 8.72 15.71 -17.74
CA THR A 272 7.33 15.94 -17.33
C THR A 272 6.98 15.20 -16.04
N VAL A 273 7.81 14.26 -15.58
CA VAL A 273 7.71 13.57 -14.30
C VAL A 273 9.08 13.44 -13.65
N ASP A 274 9.10 13.34 -12.33
CA ASP A 274 10.33 13.37 -11.53
C ASP A 274 10.79 11.96 -11.06
N ARG A 275 9.96 10.92 -11.23
CA ARG A 275 10.29 9.54 -10.88
C ARG A 275 9.47 8.57 -11.71
N MET A 276 10.10 7.44 -12.10
CA MET A 276 9.42 6.31 -12.72
C MET A 276 10.06 4.98 -12.31
N ASP A 277 9.28 3.91 -12.33
CA ASP A 277 9.77 2.55 -12.13
C ASP A 277 10.27 1.94 -13.44
N LEU A 278 11.39 1.19 -13.36
CA LEU A 278 11.98 0.46 -14.47
C LEU A 278 11.74 -1.04 -14.31
N THR A 279 11.49 -1.73 -15.43
CA THR A 279 11.34 -3.18 -15.47
C THR A 279 11.90 -3.75 -16.76
N SER A 280 12.27 -5.04 -16.75
CA SER A 280 12.75 -5.77 -17.94
C SER A 280 13.91 -5.06 -18.65
N ASP A 281 13.86 -4.98 -19.97
CA ASP A 281 14.92 -4.38 -20.82
C ASP A 281 15.25 -2.93 -20.47
N LEU A 282 14.31 -2.19 -19.88
CA LEU A 282 14.55 -0.81 -19.47
C LEU A 282 15.56 -0.73 -18.31
N VAL A 283 15.61 -1.74 -17.45
CA VAL A 283 16.60 -1.79 -16.36
C VAL A 283 18.01 -1.90 -16.96
N ASP A 284 18.23 -2.83 -17.90
CA ASP A 284 19.52 -3.00 -18.56
C ASP A 284 19.94 -1.73 -19.30
N GLN A 285 19.00 -1.11 -20.00
CA GLN A 285 19.24 0.09 -20.79
C GLN A 285 19.65 1.31 -19.93
N TYR A 286 19.08 1.43 -18.72
CA TYR A 286 19.27 2.59 -17.85
C TYR A 286 20.09 2.32 -16.59
N SER A 287 20.60 1.10 -16.39
CA SER A 287 21.37 0.72 -15.18
C SER A 287 22.66 1.55 -14.97
N THR A 288 23.17 2.23 -16.00
CA THR A 288 24.32 3.13 -15.92
C THR A 288 23.94 4.61 -15.92
N ASN A 289 22.65 4.95 -15.91
CA ASN A 289 22.18 6.33 -15.85
C ASN A 289 22.42 6.90 -14.44
N ASP A 290 22.82 8.16 -14.34
CA ASP A 290 23.08 8.82 -13.05
C ASP A 290 21.85 8.91 -12.14
N ASP A 291 20.64 8.90 -12.70
CA ASP A 291 19.37 8.92 -11.97
C ASP A 291 18.90 7.51 -11.56
N TYR A 292 19.62 6.45 -11.99
CA TYR A 292 19.25 5.07 -11.67
C TYR A 292 19.45 4.76 -10.20
N THR A 293 18.40 4.19 -9.60
CA THR A 293 18.43 3.69 -8.23
C THR A 293 17.82 2.29 -8.17
N ILE A 294 18.32 1.48 -7.26
CA ILE A 294 17.74 0.17 -6.93
C ILE A 294 17.63 0.04 -5.41
N SER A 295 16.50 -0.40 -4.93
CA SER A 295 16.28 -0.63 -3.50
C SER A 295 15.50 -1.92 -3.29
N ALA A 296 15.92 -2.71 -2.29
CA ALA A 296 15.14 -3.85 -1.83
C ALA A 296 13.81 -3.37 -1.25
N ASP A 297 12.78 -4.16 -1.46
CA ASP A 297 11.45 -3.96 -0.92
C ASP A 297 11.07 -5.14 -0.01
N THR A 298 10.10 -4.97 0.84
CA THR A 298 9.62 -5.99 1.76
C THR A 298 8.31 -6.65 1.31
N PHE A 299 7.82 -6.31 0.11
CA PHE A 299 6.66 -6.98 -0.46
C PHE A 299 7.00 -8.36 -1.00
N VAL A 300 6.16 -9.33 -0.64
CA VAL A 300 6.23 -10.68 -1.21
C VAL A 300 5.01 -10.93 -2.08
N TYR A 301 5.29 -11.33 -3.33
CA TYR A 301 4.27 -11.77 -4.27
C TYR A 301 4.08 -13.28 -4.18
N PHE A 302 2.83 -13.72 -4.24
CA PHE A 302 2.46 -15.11 -4.13
C PHE A 302 1.22 -15.44 -4.96
N LEU A 303 1.10 -16.71 -5.34
CA LEU A 303 -0.13 -17.23 -5.91
C LEU A 303 -1.08 -17.62 -4.78
N LYS A 304 -2.30 -17.12 -4.82
CA LYS A 304 -3.43 -17.56 -3.99
C LYS A 304 -4.21 -18.64 -4.71
N PHE A 305 -4.53 -19.69 -4.01
CA PHE A 305 -5.35 -20.81 -4.47
C PHE A 305 -6.70 -20.76 -3.76
N ASN A 306 -7.79 -20.49 -4.47
CA ASN A 306 -9.11 -20.58 -3.87
C ASN A 306 -9.53 -22.06 -3.74
N GLN A 307 -9.36 -22.61 -2.55
CA GLN A 307 -9.56 -24.01 -2.24
C GLN A 307 -11.05 -24.40 -2.24
N THR A 308 -11.97 -23.43 -2.28
CA THR A 308 -13.42 -23.65 -2.27
C THR A 308 -14.06 -23.53 -3.65
N LYS A 309 -13.34 -22.91 -4.63
CA LYS A 309 -13.91 -22.60 -5.95
C LYS A 309 -13.71 -23.71 -6.98
N SER A 310 -12.75 -24.61 -6.75
CA SER A 310 -12.38 -25.67 -7.69
C SER A 310 -11.96 -26.94 -6.94
N GLU A 311 -12.49 -28.08 -7.33
CA GLU A 311 -12.09 -29.38 -6.78
C GLU A 311 -10.58 -29.64 -6.96
N ALA A 312 -10.02 -29.19 -8.10
CA ALA A 312 -8.59 -29.28 -8.32
C ALA A 312 -7.81 -28.45 -7.28
N LEU A 313 -8.25 -27.21 -6.97
CA LEU A 313 -7.57 -26.38 -5.98
C LEU A 313 -7.87 -26.76 -4.53
N ALA A 314 -8.92 -27.53 -4.26
CA ALA A 314 -9.12 -28.17 -2.96
C ALA A 314 -8.05 -29.25 -2.69
N ASN A 315 -7.51 -29.88 -3.75
CA ASN A 315 -6.52 -30.94 -3.64
C ASN A 315 -5.11 -30.38 -3.34
N LYS A 316 -4.52 -30.79 -2.20
CA LYS A 316 -3.20 -30.34 -1.73
C LYS A 316 -2.08 -30.69 -2.74
N ASN A 317 -2.13 -31.86 -3.40
CA ASN A 317 -1.10 -32.29 -4.34
C ASN A 317 -1.14 -31.42 -5.62
N ILE A 318 -2.31 -31.03 -6.10
CA ILE A 318 -2.45 -30.08 -7.22
C ILE A 318 -1.80 -28.75 -6.86
N ARG A 319 -2.10 -28.17 -5.68
CA ARG A 319 -1.49 -26.90 -5.23
C ARG A 319 0.03 -27.01 -5.04
N ALA A 320 0.50 -28.15 -4.50
CA ALA A 320 1.92 -28.40 -4.34
C ALA A 320 2.66 -28.50 -5.69
N ALA A 321 2.01 -29.07 -6.73
CA ALA A 321 2.52 -29.08 -8.09
C ALA A 321 2.61 -27.69 -8.68
N LEU A 322 1.53 -26.91 -8.63
CA LEU A 322 1.48 -25.53 -9.13
C LEU A 322 2.56 -24.66 -8.48
N SER A 323 2.83 -24.85 -7.18
CA SER A 323 3.83 -24.08 -6.43
C SER A 323 5.28 -24.32 -6.87
N ARG A 324 5.57 -25.43 -7.58
CA ARG A 324 6.92 -25.89 -7.94
C ARG A 324 7.17 -25.98 -9.45
N ALA A 325 6.15 -25.73 -10.27
CA ALA A 325 6.20 -26.00 -11.70
C ALA A 325 6.68 -24.83 -12.57
N PHE A 326 7.07 -23.69 -12.00
CA PHE A 326 7.59 -22.54 -12.72
C PHE A 326 8.92 -22.04 -12.13
N ASP A 327 9.83 -21.63 -13.02
CA ASP A 327 11.16 -21.17 -12.66
C ASP A 327 11.09 -19.72 -12.15
N LYS A 328 11.27 -19.55 -10.83
CA LYS A 328 11.21 -18.25 -10.16
C LYS A 328 12.47 -17.42 -10.39
N ASP A 329 13.63 -18.07 -10.51
CA ASP A 329 14.90 -17.37 -10.76
C ASP A 329 14.91 -16.77 -12.16
N ALA A 330 14.46 -17.52 -13.19
CA ALA A 330 14.27 -16.99 -14.53
C ALA A 330 13.19 -15.88 -14.58
N LEU A 331 12.10 -16.01 -13.80
CA LEU A 331 11.09 -14.96 -13.71
C LEU A 331 11.67 -13.64 -13.21
N VAL A 332 12.44 -13.66 -12.11
CA VAL A 332 13.00 -12.43 -11.55
C VAL A 332 14.17 -11.88 -12.35
N GLY A 333 14.99 -12.76 -12.96
CA GLY A 333 16.16 -12.35 -13.74
C GLY A 333 15.86 -11.92 -15.17
N GLU A 334 14.82 -12.49 -15.82
CA GLU A 334 14.55 -12.27 -17.25
C GLU A 334 13.27 -11.43 -17.48
N ILE A 335 12.23 -11.64 -16.66
CA ILE A 335 10.94 -10.96 -16.86
C ILE A 335 10.86 -9.65 -16.08
N LEU A 336 11.26 -9.66 -14.80
CA LEU A 336 11.25 -8.45 -13.95
C LEU A 336 12.55 -7.65 -14.12
N ASN A 337 13.68 -8.30 -14.02
CA ASN A 337 15.04 -7.74 -14.15
C ASN A 337 15.24 -6.41 -13.38
N ASN A 338 14.60 -6.28 -12.20
CA ASN A 338 14.56 -5.03 -11.42
C ASN A 338 15.17 -5.19 -10.02
N GLY A 339 16.00 -6.23 -9.84
CA GLY A 339 16.61 -6.57 -8.55
C GLY A 339 15.73 -7.39 -7.61
N SER A 340 14.49 -7.71 -8.01
CA SER A 340 13.64 -8.66 -7.28
C SER A 340 14.32 -10.02 -7.15
N ILE A 341 14.05 -10.74 -6.07
CA ILE A 341 14.63 -12.06 -5.82
C ILE A 341 13.53 -13.12 -5.71
N ALA A 342 13.84 -14.35 -6.15
CA ALA A 342 12.92 -15.49 -6.02
C ALA A 342 12.54 -15.70 -4.54
N ALA A 343 11.24 -15.75 -4.23
CA ALA A 343 10.76 -16.05 -2.89
C ALA A 343 10.50 -17.54 -2.74
N ASN A 344 11.12 -18.15 -1.72
CA ASN A 344 10.95 -19.55 -1.35
C ASN A 344 10.30 -19.70 0.03
N GLY A 345 9.75 -18.63 0.57
CA GLY A 345 9.00 -18.50 1.81
C GLY A 345 8.15 -17.24 1.81
N LEU A 346 7.40 -17.01 2.88
CA LEU A 346 6.47 -15.88 2.99
C LEU A 346 7.12 -14.65 3.63
N ILE A 347 7.90 -14.83 4.69
CA ILE A 347 8.62 -13.71 5.33
C ILE A 347 9.77 -13.27 4.43
N PRO A 348 9.85 -11.99 4.04
CA PRO A 348 10.90 -11.50 3.15
C PRO A 348 12.29 -11.56 3.80
N LYS A 349 13.30 -11.62 2.96
CA LYS A 349 14.70 -11.49 3.36
C LYS A 349 14.96 -10.07 3.89
N ASP A 350 15.82 -9.96 4.89
CA ASP A 350 16.23 -8.69 5.52
C ASP A 350 15.06 -7.91 6.16
N PHE A 351 13.94 -8.59 6.48
CA PHE A 351 12.78 -7.97 7.10
C PHE A 351 12.92 -7.90 8.63
N THR A 352 13.23 -9.00 9.28
CA THR A 352 13.30 -9.01 10.75
C THR A 352 14.34 -10.01 11.25
N PRO A 353 15.19 -9.60 12.21
CA PRO A 353 16.13 -10.52 12.88
C PRO A 353 15.40 -11.34 13.93
N ILE A 354 15.86 -12.60 14.13
CA ILE A 354 15.39 -13.45 15.23
C ILE A 354 15.95 -12.93 16.55
N PRO A 355 15.10 -12.66 17.54
CA PRO A 355 15.53 -12.20 18.87
C PRO A 355 16.55 -13.13 19.51
N GLY A 356 17.63 -12.53 20.02
CA GLY A 356 18.72 -13.24 20.72
C GLY A 356 19.84 -13.76 19.81
N SER A 357 19.57 -14.19 18.56
CA SER A 357 20.63 -14.55 17.60
C SER A 357 21.01 -13.38 16.69
N GLY A 358 20.07 -12.50 16.38
CA GLY A 358 20.25 -11.43 15.40
C GLY A 358 20.30 -11.93 13.94
N GLU A 359 20.09 -13.23 13.69
CA GLU A 359 20.05 -13.77 12.34
C GLU A 359 18.73 -13.42 11.66
N ASP A 360 18.81 -13.13 10.36
CA ASP A 360 17.62 -12.87 9.53
C ASP A 360 16.66 -14.06 9.56
N PHE A 361 15.35 -13.78 9.69
CA PHE A 361 14.31 -14.80 9.77
C PHE A 361 14.34 -15.72 8.56
N ARG A 362 14.41 -15.13 7.33
CA ARG A 362 14.42 -15.92 6.09
C ARG A 362 15.61 -16.86 6.02
N LYS A 363 16.79 -16.42 6.49
CA LYS A 363 18.00 -17.25 6.53
C LYS A 363 17.82 -18.47 7.44
N VAL A 364 17.17 -18.32 8.58
CA VAL A 364 16.93 -19.40 9.54
C VAL A 364 15.83 -20.35 9.06
N SER A 365 14.71 -19.81 8.56
CA SER A 365 13.61 -20.60 7.99
C SER A 365 14.04 -21.36 6.72
N GLY A 366 14.98 -20.79 5.94
CA GLY A 366 15.49 -21.40 4.71
C GLY A 366 14.49 -21.40 3.57
N ASP A 367 14.75 -22.20 2.54
CA ASP A 367 13.91 -22.31 1.34
C ASP A 367 12.88 -23.42 1.52
N LEU A 368 11.61 -23.07 1.63
CA LEU A 368 10.51 -24.00 1.89
C LEU A 368 9.86 -24.51 0.60
N VAL A 369 9.79 -23.66 -0.44
CA VAL A 369 9.17 -24.00 -1.73
C VAL A 369 10.04 -23.49 -2.88
N LYS A 370 10.91 -24.34 -3.41
CA LYS A 370 11.71 -24.06 -4.61
C LYS A 370 11.02 -24.54 -5.90
N TYR A 371 11.47 -24.00 -7.02
CA TYR A 371 11.23 -24.63 -8.33
C TYR A 371 11.81 -26.05 -8.34
N ASP A 372 10.97 -27.04 -8.60
CA ASP A 372 11.35 -28.45 -8.72
C ASP A 372 10.36 -29.13 -9.66
N LEU A 373 10.72 -29.16 -10.93
CA LEU A 373 9.86 -29.72 -11.98
C LEU A 373 9.59 -31.22 -11.79
N LYS A 374 10.56 -31.96 -11.25
CA LYS A 374 10.37 -33.39 -11.00
C LYS A 374 9.32 -33.62 -9.93
N ALA A 375 9.48 -32.97 -8.78
CA ALA A 375 8.51 -33.05 -7.69
C ALA A 375 7.14 -32.48 -8.11
N ALA A 376 7.11 -31.41 -8.91
CA ALA A 376 5.87 -30.85 -9.44
C ALA A 376 5.07 -31.87 -10.26
N LYS A 377 5.74 -32.62 -11.18
CA LYS A 377 5.09 -33.67 -11.99
C LYS A 377 4.60 -34.84 -11.14
N GLU A 378 5.36 -35.24 -10.13
CA GLU A 378 4.96 -36.29 -9.19
C GLU A 378 3.70 -35.89 -8.39
N PHE A 379 3.67 -34.67 -7.83
CA PHE A 379 2.50 -34.12 -7.15
C PHE A 379 1.31 -33.97 -8.09
N TRP A 380 1.54 -33.52 -9.33
CA TRP A 380 0.49 -33.31 -10.33
C TRP A 380 -0.20 -34.66 -10.68
N ALA A 381 0.58 -35.68 -11.05
CA ALA A 381 0.05 -36.99 -11.36
C ALA A 381 -0.75 -37.59 -10.18
N LYS A 382 -0.24 -37.44 -8.96
CA LYS A 382 -0.93 -37.88 -7.75
C LYS A 382 -2.23 -37.13 -7.54
N GLY A 383 -2.22 -35.79 -7.68
CA GLY A 383 -3.41 -34.97 -7.52
C GLY A 383 -4.49 -35.28 -8.55
N LEU A 384 -4.13 -35.44 -9.84
CA LEU A 384 -5.07 -35.84 -10.89
C LEU A 384 -5.71 -37.22 -10.61
N ALA A 385 -4.92 -38.21 -10.16
CA ALA A 385 -5.42 -39.50 -9.78
C ALA A 385 -6.40 -39.45 -8.60
N GLU A 386 -6.13 -38.58 -7.58
CA GLU A 386 -6.98 -38.42 -6.42
C GLU A 386 -8.34 -37.79 -6.75
N ILE A 387 -8.37 -36.86 -7.73
CA ILE A 387 -9.64 -36.21 -8.16
C ILE A 387 -10.28 -36.89 -9.36
N GLY A 388 -9.66 -37.95 -9.92
CA GLY A 388 -10.23 -38.81 -10.97
C GLY A 388 -10.35 -38.13 -12.34
N THR A 389 -9.41 -37.24 -12.70
CA THR A 389 -9.37 -36.54 -14.01
C THR A 389 -7.98 -36.61 -14.63
N ASP A 390 -7.89 -36.39 -15.94
CA ASP A 390 -6.62 -36.27 -16.68
C ASP A 390 -6.31 -34.82 -17.11
N SER A 391 -7.23 -33.86 -16.82
CA SER A 391 -7.07 -32.48 -17.20
C SER A 391 -7.72 -31.52 -16.21
N VAL A 392 -7.16 -30.31 -16.12
CA VAL A 392 -7.64 -29.21 -15.26
C VAL A 392 -7.60 -27.90 -16.05
N GLU A 393 -8.67 -27.11 -15.98
CA GLU A 393 -8.70 -25.74 -16.48
C GLU A 393 -8.79 -24.77 -15.31
N LEU A 394 -7.92 -23.73 -15.29
CA LEU A 394 -7.89 -22.69 -14.26
C LEU A 394 -7.92 -21.30 -14.88
N GLU A 395 -8.71 -20.39 -14.28
CA GLU A 395 -8.65 -18.96 -14.53
C GLU A 395 -7.62 -18.31 -13.59
N PHE A 396 -6.70 -17.53 -14.14
CA PHE A 396 -5.66 -16.82 -13.42
C PHE A 396 -5.98 -15.32 -13.39
N LEU A 397 -6.47 -14.84 -12.26
CA LEU A 397 -6.82 -13.45 -12.01
C LEU A 397 -5.59 -12.61 -11.68
N ALA A 398 -5.47 -11.41 -12.28
CA ALA A 398 -4.37 -10.47 -12.04
C ALA A 398 -4.76 -9.02 -12.34
N ASP A 399 -3.92 -8.08 -11.91
CA ASP A 399 -4.02 -6.66 -12.25
C ASP A 399 -3.71 -6.41 -13.73
N ASP A 400 -4.19 -5.29 -14.30
CA ASP A 400 -4.18 -5.02 -15.75
C ASP A 400 -3.00 -4.14 -16.21
N ASP A 401 -1.97 -3.94 -15.36
CA ASP A 401 -0.73 -3.28 -15.75
C ASP A 401 0.18 -4.19 -16.61
N GLN A 402 1.09 -3.59 -17.39
CA GLN A 402 1.91 -4.33 -18.34
C GLN A 402 2.92 -5.27 -17.66
N THR A 403 3.50 -4.85 -16.52
CA THR A 403 4.47 -5.68 -15.77
C THR A 403 3.80 -6.93 -15.24
N THR A 404 2.64 -6.78 -14.59
CA THR A 404 1.82 -7.91 -14.11
C THR A 404 1.40 -8.81 -15.27
N LYS A 405 1.05 -8.24 -16.43
CA LYS A 405 0.70 -9.03 -17.63
C LYS A 405 1.85 -9.94 -18.07
N ASN A 406 3.06 -9.42 -18.20
CA ASN A 406 4.23 -10.20 -18.60
C ASN A 406 4.50 -11.33 -17.60
N LEU A 407 4.42 -11.03 -16.31
CA LEU A 407 4.64 -11.98 -15.23
C LEU A 407 3.62 -13.12 -15.25
N VAL A 408 2.32 -12.83 -15.31
CA VAL A 408 1.29 -13.89 -15.29
C VAL A 408 1.28 -14.70 -16.58
N GLN A 409 1.66 -14.11 -17.73
CA GLN A 409 1.85 -14.84 -18.98
C GLN A 409 3.01 -15.83 -18.87
N TYR A 410 4.14 -15.42 -18.27
CA TYR A 410 5.26 -16.32 -18.00
C TYR A 410 4.83 -17.49 -17.11
N VAL A 411 4.22 -17.21 -15.96
CA VAL A 411 3.78 -18.24 -15.01
C VAL A 411 2.76 -19.18 -15.67
N ALA A 412 1.74 -18.66 -16.34
CA ALA A 412 0.71 -19.47 -17.00
C ALA A 412 1.30 -20.38 -18.09
N ASN A 413 2.27 -19.87 -18.87
CA ASN A 413 2.98 -20.65 -19.89
C ASN A 413 3.79 -21.80 -19.25
N GLN A 414 4.61 -21.49 -18.22
CA GLN A 414 5.39 -22.49 -17.51
C GLN A 414 4.49 -23.58 -16.90
N LEU A 415 3.40 -23.20 -16.23
CA LEU A 415 2.45 -24.12 -15.64
C LEU A 415 1.83 -25.06 -16.70
N SER A 416 1.32 -24.49 -17.80
CA SER A 416 0.66 -25.26 -18.87
C SER A 416 1.64 -26.15 -19.65
N THR A 417 2.91 -25.72 -19.79
CA THR A 417 3.96 -26.50 -20.48
C THR A 417 4.46 -27.66 -19.61
N ASN A 418 4.62 -27.40 -18.30
CA ASN A 418 5.26 -28.32 -17.37
C ASN A 418 4.31 -29.36 -16.77
N LEU A 419 3.01 -29.08 -16.71
CA LEU A 419 1.98 -29.93 -16.12
C LEU A 419 1.01 -30.41 -17.23
N GLU A 420 1.17 -31.62 -17.67
CA GLU A 420 0.36 -32.19 -18.75
C GLU A 420 -1.14 -32.19 -18.38
N GLY A 421 -1.99 -31.77 -19.31
CA GLY A 421 -3.44 -31.63 -19.08
C GLY A 421 -3.87 -30.35 -18.35
N LEU A 422 -2.94 -29.47 -17.96
CA LEU A 422 -3.28 -28.18 -17.40
C LEU A 422 -3.44 -27.11 -18.47
N LYS A 423 -4.58 -26.39 -18.43
CA LYS A 423 -4.82 -25.20 -19.22
C LYS A 423 -5.08 -24.01 -18.31
N VAL A 424 -4.29 -22.95 -18.45
CA VAL A 424 -4.45 -21.71 -17.69
C VAL A 424 -4.94 -20.60 -18.62
N THR A 425 -6.04 -19.94 -18.25
CA THR A 425 -6.57 -18.76 -18.94
C THR A 425 -6.36 -17.53 -18.05
N ILE A 426 -5.90 -16.42 -18.62
CA ILE A 426 -5.59 -15.20 -17.85
C ILE A 426 -6.77 -14.24 -17.92
N LYS A 427 -7.17 -13.71 -16.76
CA LYS A 427 -8.17 -12.66 -16.59
C LYS A 427 -7.52 -11.45 -15.92
N GLN A 428 -7.34 -10.38 -16.68
CA GLN A 428 -6.80 -9.12 -16.16
C GLN A 428 -7.92 -8.10 -15.97
N VAL A 429 -7.90 -7.43 -14.83
CA VAL A 429 -8.87 -6.39 -14.47
C VAL A 429 -8.18 -5.27 -13.69
N PRO A 430 -8.77 -4.05 -13.64
CA PRO A 430 -8.27 -2.99 -12.77
C PRO A 430 -8.17 -3.44 -11.30
N LYS A 431 -7.17 -2.96 -10.58
CA LYS A 431 -6.88 -3.38 -9.19
C LYS A 431 -8.10 -3.34 -8.28
N LYS A 432 -8.89 -2.26 -8.32
CA LYS A 432 -10.12 -2.17 -7.51
C LYS A 432 -11.09 -3.34 -7.77
N GLN A 433 -11.22 -3.76 -9.04
CA GLN A 433 -12.05 -4.89 -9.40
C GLN A 433 -11.43 -6.22 -8.94
N ARG A 434 -10.10 -6.37 -9.06
CA ARG A 434 -9.40 -7.56 -8.57
C ARG A 434 -9.58 -7.72 -7.05
N LEU A 435 -9.43 -6.64 -6.28
CA LEU A 435 -9.65 -6.65 -4.82
C LEU A 435 -11.10 -7.07 -4.49
N ALA A 436 -12.09 -6.54 -5.22
CA ALA A 436 -13.48 -6.94 -5.00
C ALA A 436 -13.77 -8.41 -5.36
N LEU A 437 -13.12 -8.95 -6.41
CA LEU A 437 -13.22 -10.36 -6.75
C LEU A 437 -12.49 -11.25 -5.72
N ASP A 438 -11.37 -10.78 -5.17
CA ASP A 438 -10.60 -11.45 -4.13
C ASP A 438 -11.43 -11.62 -2.85
N SER A 439 -11.93 -10.51 -2.29
CA SER A 439 -12.74 -10.54 -1.06
C SER A 439 -14.08 -11.28 -1.22
N ALA A 440 -14.65 -11.26 -2.44
CA ALA A 440 -15.83 -12.08 -2.77
C ALA A 440 -15.50 -13.56 -2.99
N MET A 441 -14.22 -13.97 -2.93
CA MET A 441 -13.73 -15.31 -3.29
C MET A 441 -14.19 -15.75 -4.70
N ASP A 442 -14.32 -14.78 -5.64
CA ASP A 442 -14.74 -15.03 -7.02
C ASP A 442 -13.54 -15.11 -7.97
N TYR A 443 -12.62 -16.01 -7.67
CA TYR A 443 -11.45 -16.35 -8.47
C TYR A 443 -11.08 -17.82 -8.23
N GLN A 444 -10.23 -18.38 -9.07
CA GLN A 444 -9.63 -19.72 -8.87
C GLN A 444 -8.16 -19.57 -8.46
N LEU A 445 -7.30 -19.13 -9.37
CA LEU A 445 -5.90 -18.81 -9.14
C LEU A 445 -5.72 -17.29 -9.22
N GLN A 446 -4.93 -16.69 -8.34
CA GLN A 446 -4.68 -15.26 -8.34
C GLN A 446 -3.22 -14.94 -8.02
N LEU A 447 -2.62 -13.97 -8.74
CA LEU A 447 -1.41 -13.31 -8.29
C LEU A 447 -1.80 -12.21 -7.29
N SER A 448 -1.25 -12.30 -6.10
CA SER A 448 -1.44 -11.30 -5.03
C SER A 448 -0.09 -10.96 -4.40
N ARG A 449 -0.09 -9.93 -3.55
CA ARG A 449 1.11 -9.53 -2.81
C ARG A 449 0.72 -9.06 -1.42
N TRP A 450 1.69 -9.09 -0.53
CA TRP A 450 1.59 -8.46 0.77
C TRP A 450 2.88 -7.72 1.12
N GLY A 451 2.74 -6.50 1.61
CA GLY A 451 3.79 -5.75 2.28
C GLY A 451 3.49 -5.69 3.77
N PRO A 452 4.49 -5.61 4.63
CA PRO A 452 4.24 -5.58 6.07
C PRO A 452 3.59 -4.25 6.48
N ASP A 453 2.58 -4.34 7.34
CA ASP A 453 1.93 -3.16 7.91
C ASP A 453 2.68 -2.65 9.14
N PHE A 454 3.46 -3.53 9.77
CA PHE A 454 4.31 -3.25 10.94
C PHE A 454 5.47 -4.24 11.00
N LEU A 455 6.53 -3.89 11.75
CA LEU A 455 7.79 -4.65 11.80
C LEU A 455 7.69 -5.86 12.75
N ASP A 456 6.85 -6.84 12.39
CA ASP A 456 6.73 -8.12 13.11
C ASP A 456 6.23 -9.21 12.13
N PRO A 457 6.71 -10.49 12.20
CA PRO A 457 6.25 -11.57 11.33
C PRO A 457 4.74 -11.82 11.37
N PHE A 458 4.07 -11.41 12.44
CA PHE A 458 2.63 -11.54 12.61
C PHE A 458 1.84 -10.89 11.44
N THR A 459 2.34 -9.76 10.87
CA THR A 459 1.70 -9.08 9.72
C THR A 459 1.51 -9.99 8.50
N PHE A 460 2.40 -10.98 8.30
CA PHE A 460 2.30 -11.96 7.23
C PHE A 460 1.55 -13.24 7.65
N MET A 461 1.77 -13.68 8.88
CA MET A 461 1.25 -14.97 9.35
C MET A 461 -0.24 -14.91 9.68
N ASN A 462 -0.73 -13.79 10.22
CA ASN A 462 -2.14 -13.63 10.57
C ASN A 462 -3.07 -13.64 9.34
N LEU A 463 -2.55 -13.39 8.14
CA LEU A 463 -3.34 -13.44 6.91
C LEU A 463 -4.01 -14.79 6.66
N TRP A 464 -3.41 -15.88 7.13
CA TRP A 464 -3.78 -17.25 6.78
C TRP A 464 -4.47 -18.00 7.93
N THR A 465 -4.74 -17.36 9.06
CA THR A 465 -5.58 -17.98 10.11
C THR A 465 -7.01 -18.14 9.60
N THR A 466 -7.69 -19.16 10.07
CA THR A 466 -9.05 -19.53 9.62
C THR A 466 -10.03 -18.37 9.66
N ASP A 467 -9.96 -17.55 10.72
CA ASP A 467 -10.90 -16.44 10.95
C ASP A 467 -10.34 -15.08 10.49
N SER A 468 -9.19 -15.07 9.78
CA SER A 468 -8.63 -13.81 9.27
C SER A 468 -9.54 -13.18 8.22
N GLY A 469 -9.81 -11.89 8.35
CA GLY A 469 -10.55 -11.11 7.35
C GLY A 469 -9.84 -11.00 5.99
N ASN A 470 -8.58 -11.44 5.88
CA ASN A 470 -7.78 -11.46 4.65
C ASN A 470 -7.59 -12.87 4.07
N ASN A 471 -8.07 -13.91 4.76
CA ASN A 471 -7.98 -15.30 4.28
C ASN A 471 -9.11 -15.63 3.30
N TRP A 472 -9.00 -15.12 2.09
CA TRP A 472 -9.97 -15.40 1.01
C TRP A 472 -9.55 -16.59 0.14
N THR A 473 -8.90 -17.60 0.75
CA THR A 473 -8.46 -18.81 0.06
C THR A 473 -9.25 -20.06 0.45
N GLY A 474 -9.97 -19.99 1.57
CA GLY A 474 -10.61 -21.16 2.18
C GLY A 474 -9.60 -22.09 2.90
N TYR A 475 -8.34 -21.68 3.08
CA TYR A 475 -7.39 -22.42 3.91
C TYR A 475 -7.84 -22.38 5.37
N SER A 476 -7.80 -23.54 6.05
CA SER A 476 -8.14 -23.66 7.46
C SER A 476 -7.29 -24.75 8.11
N SER A 477 -6.62 -24.41 9.20
CA SER A 477 -5.77 -25.33 9.96
C SER A 477 -5.71 -24.93 11.43
N ALA A 478 -6.36 -25.71 12.29
CA ALA A 478 -6.38 -25.46 13.73
C ALA A 478 -4.97 -25.42 14.34
N THR A 479 -4.01 -26.17 13.79
CA THR A 479 -2.61 -26.17 14.22
C THR A 479 -1.94 -24.86 13.84
N TYR A 480 -2.13 -24.40 12.59
CA TYR A 480 -1.63 -23.12 12.14
C TYR A 480 -2.20 -21.96 12.97
N ASP A 481 -3.52 -21.95 13.13
CA ASP A 481 -4.23 -20.94 13.92
C ASP A 481 -3.67 -20.83 15.35
N LYS A 482 -3.45 -21.99 15.98
CA LYS A 482 -2.89 -22.02 17.34
C LYS A 482 -1.48 -21.45 17.37
N LEU A 483 -0.59 -21.87 16.44
CA LEU A 483 0.78 -21.38 16.38
C LEU A 483 0.82 -19.85 16.25
N VAL A 484 -0.01 -19.28 15.37
CA VAL A 484 -0.05 -17.84 15.14
C VAL A 484 -0.69 -17.09 16.31
N ARG A 485 -1.84 -17.54 16.83
CA ARG A 485 -2.53 -16.87 17.96
C ARG A 485 -1.72 -16.88 19.25
N ASP A 486 -0.99 -17.98 19.54
CA ASP A 486 -0.13 -18.03 20.72
C ASP A 486 0.92 -16.91 20.72
N THR A 487 1.37 -16.44 19.54
CA THR A 487 2.38 -15.37 19.42
C THR A 487 1.90 -14.00 19.93
N VAL A 488 0.60 -13.76 19.92
CA VAL A 488 -0.01 -12.49 20.39
C VAL A 488 -0.83 -12.67 21.66
N SER A 489 -0.76 -13.85 22.29
CA SER A 489 -1.46 -14.15 23.54
C SER A 489 -0.49 -14.76 24.56
N THR A 490 -0.45 -16.06 24.69
CA THR A 490 0.35 -16.78 25.74
C THR A 490 1.84 -16.55 25.62
N LEU A 491 2.36 -16.28 24.41
CA LEU A 491 3.77 -16.04 24.12
C LEU A 491 4.10 -14.56 23.85
N ALA A 492 3.15 -13.63 24.00
CA ALA A 492 3.29 -12.23 23.59
C ALA A 492 4.56 -11.55 24.15
N THR A 493 4.98 -11.92 25.36
CA THR A 493 6.18 -11.37 26.03
C THR A 493 7.42 -12.27 25.93
N ASP A 494 7.32 -13.47 25.34
CA ASP A 494 8.46 -14.36 25.09
C ASP A 494 8.88 -14.30 23.62
N ALA A 495 9.73 -13.35 23.29
CA ALA A 495 10.17 -13.09 21.93
C ALA A 495 10.77 -14.34 21.25
N LYS A 496 11.51 -15.19 21.99
CA LYS A 496 12.12 -16.40 21.40
C LYS A 496 11.06 -17.44 21.06
N ALA A 497 10.14 -17.69 21.98
CA ALA A 497 9.05 -18.65 21.75
C ALA A 497 8.12 -18.18 20.62
N ARG A 498 7.81 -16.87 20.54
CA ARG A 498 7.05 -16.28 19.43
C ARG A 498 7.69 -16.60 18.08
N TYR A 499 8.98 -16.34 17.93
CA TYR A 499 9.67 -16.54 16.65
C TYR A 499 9.80 -18.03 16.29
N ASN A 500 9.93 -18.93 17.25
CA ASN A 500 9.84 -20.37 16.98
C ASN A 500 8.47 -20.76 16.43
N ASN A 501 7.38 -20.22 17.00
CA ASN A 501 6.04 -20.45 16.48
C ASN A 501 5.86 -19.90 15.05
N PHE A 502 6.44 -18.75 14.73
CA PHE A 502 6.39 -18.23 13.36
C PHE A 502 7.14 -19.11 12.36
N LEU A 503 8.31 -19.65 12.75
CA LEU A 503 9.06 -20.60 11.90
C LEU A 503 8.25 -21.87 11.62
N GLU A 504 7.62 -22.44 12.65
CA GLU A 504 6.78 -23.63 12.50
C GLU A 504 5.49 -23.33 11.71
N ALA A 505 4.86 -22.17 11.92
CA ALA A 505 3.68 -21.76 11.17
C ALA A 505 3.98 -21.59 9.68
N GLU A 506 5.08 -20.90 9.33
CA GLU A 506 5.50 -20.74 7.94
C GLU A 506 5.76 -22.09 7.26
N LYS A 507 6.45 -22.99 7.94
CA LYS A 507 6.68 -24.34 7.43
C LYS A 507 5.39 -25.09 7.17
N LEU A 508 4.45 -25.08 8.11
CA LEU A 508 3.14 -25.72 7.97
C LEU A 508 2.32 -25.16 6.81
N LEU A 509 2.31 -23.82 6.65
CA LEU A 509 1.61 -23.13 5.56
C LEU A 509 2.03 -23.67 4.19
N PHE A 510 3.33 -23.93 3.99
CA PHE A 510 3.88 -24.45 2.75
C PHE A 510 3.83 -25.96 2.65
N GLU A 511 3.90 -26.70 3.75
CA GLU A 511 3.59 -28.13 3.77
C GLU A 511 2.15 -28.37 3.30
N ASP A 512 1.20 -27.52 3.71
CA ASP A 512 -0.20 -27.58 3.28
C ASP A 512 -0.43 -27.01 1.88
N ALA A 513 0.60 -26.45 1.25
CA ALA A 513 0.51 -25.78 -0.05
C ALA A 513 -0.65 -24.77 -0.08
N ALA A 514 -0.82 -23.99 1.01
CA ALA A 514 -1.91 -23.03 1.13
C ALA A 514 -1.79 -21.90 0.09
N ILE A 515 -0.54 -21.47 -0.18
CA ILE A 515 -0.16 -20.47 -1.18
C ILE A 515 1.15 -20.90 -1.85
N ALA A 516 1.55 -20.20 -2.92
CA ALA A 516 2.87 -20.37 -3.53
C ALA A 516 3.63 -19.03 -3.55
N PRO A 517 4.76 -18.91 -2.87
CA PRO A 517 5.59 -17.71 -2.95
C PRO A 517 6.19 -17.61 -4.35
N VAL A 518 6.27 -16.40 -4.91
CA VAL A 518 6.80 -16.15 -6.25
C VAL A 518 8.10 -15.36 -6.18
N TYR A 519 8.04 -14.12 -5.67
CA TYR A 519 9.22 -13.27 -5.52
C TYR A 519 9.04 -12.24 -4.40
N GLN A 520 10.17 -11.80 -3.84
CA GLN A 520 10.27 -10.58 -3.06
C GLN A 520 10.65 -9.45 -4.00
N SER A 521 9.90 -8.34 -3.93
CA SER A 521 10.12 -7.24 -4.86
C SER A 521 11.37 -6.41 -4.51
N SER A 522 11.90 -5.79 -5.54
CA SER A 522 12.81 -4.66 -5.48
C SER A 522 12.30 -3.59 -6.43
N ARG A 523 12.77 -2.36 -6.26
CA ARG A 523 12.42 -1.22 -7.10
C ARG A 523 13.67 -0.73 -7.82
N ALA A 524 13.70 -0.90 -9.12
CA ALA A 524 14.61 -0.20 -10.01
C ALA A 524 13.88 1.03 -10.54
N GLN A 525 14.46 2.22 -10.36
CA GLN A 525 13.79 3.49 -10.66
C GLN A 525 14.75 4.46 -11.34
N LEU A 526 14.22 5.36 -12.15
CA LEU A 526 14.84 6.63 -12.46
C LEU A 526 14.24 7.68 -11.51
N VAL A 527 15.11 8.34 -10.76
CA VAL A 527 14.74 9.34 -9.74
C VAL A 527 15.47 10.63 -10.04
N SER A 528 14.75 11.66 -10.43
CA SER A 528 15.32 12.97 -10.70
C SER A 528 16.09 13.49 -9.49
N PRO A 529 17.32 14.03 -9.67
CA PRO A 529 18.11 14.62 -8.60
C PRO A 529 17.44 15.85 -7.95
N ARG A 530 16.35 16.33 -8.53
CA ARG A 530 15.50 17.37 -7.93
C ARG A 530 14.78 16.90 -6.68
N ILE A 531 14.45 15.59 -6.57
CA ILE A 531 13.69 15.04 -5.44
C ILE A 531 14.57 15.00 -4.20
N GLN A 532 14.09 15.61 -3.12
CA GLN A 532 14.67 15.54 -1.77
C GLN A 532 13.59 15.18 -0.76
N GLY A 533 13.96 14.52 0.34
CA GLY A 533 13.09 14.30 1.50
C GLY A 533 11.84 13.44 1.25
N VAL A 534 11.78 12.70 0.14
CA VAL A 534 10.79 11.64 -0.06
C VAL A 534 11.38 10.35 0.51
N PHE A 535 10.81 9.85 1.58
CA PHE A 535 11.29 8.64 2.25
C PHE A 535 10.52 7.41 1.79
N VAL A 536 11.22 6.27 1.77
CA VAL A 536 10.63 4.96 1.47
C VAL A 536 10.63 4.14 2.75
N ASN A 537 9.45 3.77 3.23
CA ASN A 537 9.29 2.95 4.42
C ASN A 537 9.29 1.45 4.05
N PRO A 538 9.91 0.58 4.86
CA PRO A 538 9.87 -0.87 4.67
C PRO A 538 8.56 -1.51 5.13
N PHE A 539 7.65 -0.75 5.75
CA PHE A 539 6.33 -1.19 6.19
C PHE A 539 5.34 -0.02 6.25
N GLY A 540 4.06 -0.32 6.28
CA GLY A 540 2.99 0.69 6.27
C GLY A 540 2.89 1.41 4.93
N ALA A 541 2.68 2.72 4.95
CA ALA A 541 2.68 3.53 3.73
C ALA A 541 4.09 3.65 3.15
N THR A 542 4.30 3.07 1.97
CA THR A 542 5.64 2.99 1.35
C THR A 542 6.30 4.34 1.16
N TYR A 543 5.55 5.36 0.73
CA TYR A 543 6.10 6.69 0.49
C TYR A 543 5.62 7.70 1.52
N GLU A 544 6.58 8.42 2.11
CA GLU A 544 6.33 9.53 3.01
C GLU A 544 6.67 10.86 2.31
N TYR A 545 5.68 11.73 2.19
CA TYR A 545 5.81 12.99 1.44
C TYR A 545 5.87 14.24 2.32
N LYS A 546 5.70 14.15 3.65
CA LYS A 546 5.69 15.31 4.55
C LYS A 546 6.93 16.18 4.40
N TRP A 547 8.10 15.55 4.26
CA TRP A 547 9.40 16.22 4.18
C TRP A 547 9.90 16.44 2.75
N ALA A 548 9.09 16.10 1.76
CA ALA A 548 9.45 16.30 0.35
C ALA A 548 9.90 17.76 0.10
N ASP A 549 10.97 17.93 -0.67
CA ASP A 549 11.50 19.21 -1.14
C ASP A 549 12.07 19.07 -2.54
N VAL A 550 12.37 20.17 -3.19
CA VAL A 550 13.05 20.23 -4.49
C VAL A 550 14.36 20.98 -4.37
N ASN A 551 15.43 20.39 -4.93
CA ASN A 551 16.64 21.15 -5.22
C ASN A 551 16.35 22.17 -6.34
N LYS A 552 16.84 23.41 -6.16
CA LYS A 552 16.73 24.47 -7.18
C LYS A 552 17.68 24.21 -8.34
#